data_4c2db059e56a48ae571c2be58e650766
#
_entry.id   4c2db059e56a48ae571c2be58e650766
#
_cell.length_a   1.000
_cell.length_b   1.000
_cell.length_c   1.000
_cell.angle_alpha   90.00
_cell.angle_beta   90.00
_cell.angle_gamma   90.00
#
_symmetry.space_group_name_H-M   'P 1'
#
loop_
_entity.id
_entity.type
_entity.pdbx_description
1 polymer ?
#
loop_
_entity_poly.entity_id
_entity_poly.type
_entity_poly.pdbx_seq_one_letter_code
_entity_poly.pdbx_strand_id
1 'polypeptide(L)'
;MTEIRLVDVTMRDGNQSLWGATGLNTAHMLQAATLTEACGFRAIDFTSSSHMAVAVRYFRNNPWERLRRMAAAMPTTPLQFITTGLRFIAWQQADPEFMRLVYRALQANGVGRFVLLDPMHEVPAVIEAARLVKEEGSAEVMAALTFTLSEIHTDQFYADFARAVGQSPDIDLFYIKDPAGLLSVDRARTLVPAVRAVIGNRPLEIHAHTTVGQGMMASLEAAKLGISAIHVGVGPGGDGSSLPEANRMVANLEEAGYEVGIDKAALARLTTYWQRVALAEGLPPGKPQNFDASFLRHQIAGGVMTTIARQLEELGLSDRMDAVIAETGQVRADLGFPIMVTPFPQMVMTQALFNVIGERRYAQVSDQVIRYCMGKFGKPTSPVDARVLATIMDRPRARELENEPMFPALSDLRRQFGTNLPDEEFLLRAVMPAEQVDAMLAAGPSRATYSPQAAPILSLLRQLAAKPQARDIVIEREGFRLALHAGASL
;
A
#
# COMPACT_ATOMS: atom_id res chain seq x y z
N MET A 1 -9.77 32.35 -2.52
CA MET A 1 -10.24 31.07 -1.95
C MET A 1 -9.04 30.23 -1.58
N THR A 2 -9.13 29.36 -0.59
CA THR A 2 -8.02 28.46 -0.23
C THR A 2 -7.98 27.30 -1.21
N GLU A 3 -6.80 27.02 -1.79
CA GLU A 3 -6.63 25.89 -2.71
C GLU A 3 -6.41 24.60 -1.90
N ILE A 4 -7.09 23.51 -2.30
CA ILE A 4 -6.85 22.14 -1.83
C ILE A 4 -6.41 21.31 -3.04
N ARG A 5 -5.22 20.72 -2.94
CA ARG A 5 -4.65 19.86 -4.00
C ARG A 5 -5.12 18.41 -3.80
N LEU A 6 -5.14 17.63 -4.89
CA LEU A 6 -5.47 16.21 -4.82
C LEU A 6 -4.27 15.34 -5.21
N VAL A 7 -4.13 14.19 -4.54
CA VAL A 7 -3.16 13.14 -4.86
C VAL A 7 -3.93 11.89 -5.30
N ASP A 8 -3.67 11.41 -6.52
CA ASP A 8 -4.31 10.17 -7.01
C ASP A 8 -3.60 8.93 -6.45
N VAL A 9 -4.39 8.03 -5.85
CA VAL A 9 -3.88 6.76 -5.29
C VAL A 9 -4.35 5.52 -6.07
N THR A 10 -5.04 5.70 -7.18
CA THR A 10 -5.70 4.60 -7.93
C THR A 10 -4.74 3.48 -8.30
N MET A 11 -3.55 3.83 -8.79
CA MET A 11 -2.58 2.85 -9.30
C MET A 11 -1.88 2.05 -8.19
N ARG A 12 -1.80 2.59 -6.99
CA ARG A 12 -1.14 1.95 -5.84
C ARG A 12 -2.14 1.53 -4.76
N ASP A 13 -2.67 2.47 -3.96
CA ASP A 13 -3.50 2.13 -2.79
C ASP A 13 -4.89 1.64 -3.21
N GLY A 14 -5.53 2.29 -4.19
CA GLY A 14 -6.80 1.83 -4.75
C GLY A 14 -6.70 0.40 -5.31
N ASN A 15 -5.67 0.15 -6.12
CA ASN A 15 -5.37 -1.18 -6.65
C ASN A 15 -5.10 -2.21 -5.53
N GLN A 16 -4.38 -1.81 -4.49
CA GLN A 16 -4.09 -2.70 -3.35
C GLN A 16 -5.34 -3.00 -2.53
N SER A 17 -6.09 -1.98 -2.19
CA SER A 17 -7.20 -2.07 -1.24
C SER A 17 -8.44 -2.74 -1.83
N LEU A 18 -8.72 -2.52 -3.13
CA LEU A 18 -9.89 -3.07 -3.82
C LEU A 18 -9.57 -4.37 -4.57
N TRP A 19 -8.35 -4.51 -5.10
CA TRP A 19 -8.01 -5.58 -6.05
C TRP A 19 -6.74 -6.35 -5.67
N GLY A 20 -6.31 -6.30 -4.40
CA GLY A 20 -5.19 -7.07 -3.87
C GLY A 20 -3.84 -6.77 -4.53
N ALA A 21 -3.65 -5.56 -5.05
CA ALA A 21 -2.49 -5.09 -5.82
C ALA A 21 -2.29 -5.80 -7.18
N THR A 22 -3.18 -6.71 -7.57
CA THR A 22 -3.07 -7.50 -8.81
C THR A 22 -4.09 -7.12 -9.89
N GLY A 23 -4.95 -6.11 -9.64
CA GLY A 23 -5.95 -5.66 -10.62
C GLY A 23 -5.33 -4.88 -11.79
N LEU A 24 -4.28 -4.10 -11.55
CA LEU A 24 -3.67 -3.24 -12.56
C LEU A 24 -2.24 -3.69 -12.88
N ASN A 25 -1.99 -3.98 -14.15
CA ASN A 25 -0.65 -4.26 -14.67
C ASN A 25 0.00 -3.02 -15.31
N THR A 26 1.24 -3.14 -15.77
CA THR A 26 1.99 -2.03 -16.37
C THR A 26 1.30 -1.43 -17.60
N ALA A 27 0.65 -2.24 -18.44
CA ALA A 27 -0.02 -1.73 -19.65
C ALA A 27 -1.26 -0.90 -19.31
N HIS A 28 -2.04 -1.29 -18.29
CA HIS A 28 -3.17 -0.51 -17.79
C HIS A 28 -2.71 0.88 -17.32
N MET A 29 -1.64 0.92 -16.51
CA MET A 29 -1.12 2.16 -15.94
C MET A 29 -0.54 3.10 -17.02
N LEU A 30 0.27 2.57 -17.94
CA LEU A 30 0.87 3.35 -19.02
C LEU A 30 -0.17 3.96 -19.96
N GLN A 31 -1.24 3.23 -20.24
CA GLN A 31 -2.30 3.76 -21.11
C GLN A 31 -3.12 4.87 -20.43
N ALA A 32 -3.15 4.91 -19.09
CA ALA A 32 -3.77 5.98 -18.32
C ALA A 32 -2.86 7.21 -18.14
N ALA A 33 -1.54 7.07 -18.32
CA ALA A 33 -0.56 8.05 -17.89
C ALA A 33 -0.82 9.47 -18.44
N THR A 34 -1.05 9.60 -19.74
CA THR A 34 -1.32 10.92 -20.38
C THR A 34 -2.62 11.56 -19.87
N LEU A 35 -3.65 10.75 -19.58
CA LEU A 35 -4.90 11.26 -19.01
C LEU A 35 -4.69 11.70 -17.57
N THR A 36 -3.90 10.93 -16.81
CA THR A 36 -3.56 11.24 -15.42
C THR A 36 -2.75 12.53 -15.33
N GLU A 37 -1.73 12.68 -16.18
CA GLU A 37 -0.91 13.91 -16.30
C GLU A 37 -1.77 15.13 -16.58
N ALA A 38 -2.72 15.01 -17.51
CA ALA A 38 -3.62 16.10 -17.88
C ALA A 38 -4.58 16.53 -16.75
N CYS A 39 -4.79 15.72 -15.72
CA CYS A 39 -5.68 16.08 -14.61
C CYS A 39 -5.10 17.15 -13.68
N GLY A 40 -3.78 17.29 -13.59
CA GLY A 40 -3.13 18.26 -12.69
C GLY A 40 -3.08 17.82 -11.23
N PHE A 41 -3.02 16.53 -10.94
CA PHE A 41 -2.81 16.04 -9.58
C PHE A 41 -1.50 16.55 -8.98
N ARG A 42 -1.48 16.78 -7.65
CA ARG A 42 -0.28 17.18 -6.89
C ARG A 42 0.83 16.13 -6.99
N ALA A 43 0.46 14.87 -6.96
CA ALA A 43 1.32 13.71 -7.11
C ALA A 43 0.47 12.47 -7.43
N ILE A 44 1.11 11.41 -7.90
CA ILE A 44 0.50 10.09 -8.06
C ILE A 44 1.13 9.15 -7.05
N ASP A 45 0.35 8.60 -6.14
CA ASP A 45 0.76 7.49 -5.27
C ASP A 45 0.86 6.23 -6.14
N PHE A 46 2.07 6.00 -6.68
CA PHE A 46 2.27 5.12 -7.82
C PHE A 46 2.71 3.71 -7.43
N THR A 47 3.62 3.61 -6.48
CA THR A 47 4.20 2.30 -6.15
C THR A 47 4.74 2.24 -4.71
N SER A 48 5.08 1.05 -4.29
CA SER A 48 5.70 0.72 -3.01
C SER A 48 6.55 -0.53 -3.15
N SER A 49 7.31 -0.88 -2.12
CA SER A 49 8.04 -2.15 -2.05
C SER A 49 7.16 -3.36 -2.37
N SER A 50 5.93 -3.41 -1.81
CA SER A 50 4.97 -4.48 -2.08
C SER A 50 4.53 -4.52 -3.54
N HIS A 51 4.28 -3.37 -4.17
CA HIS A 51 3.89 -3.30 -5.59
C HIS A 51 5.03 -3.68 -6.54
N MET A 52 6.27 -3.37 -6.17
CA MET A 52 7.43 -3.85 -6.93
C MET A 52 7.53 -5.37 -6.86
N ALA A 53 7.34 -5.96 -5.67
CA ALA A 53 7.29 -7.42 -5.51
C ALA A 53 6.15 -8.07 -6.31
N VAL A 54 4.95 -7.48 -6.30
CA VAL A 54 3.80 -7.94 -7.10
C VAL A 54 4.10 -7.86 -8.59
N ALA A 55 4.74 -6.79 -9.06
CA ALA A 55 5.12 -6.65 -10.47
C ALA A 55 6.01 -7.82 -10.93
N VAL A 56 7.00 -8.19 -10.14
CA VAL A 56 7.90 -9.32 -10.41
C VAL A 56 7.16 -10.65 -10.31
N ARG A 57 6.51 -10.91 -9.17
CA ARG A 57 5.95 -12.22 -8.80
C ARG A 57 4.75 -12.63 -9.66
N TYR A 58 3.81 -11.73 -9.84
CA TYR A 58 2.51 -12.05 -10.47
C TYR A 58 2.44 -11.66 -11.95
N PHE A 59 3.11 -10.55 -12.32
CA PHE A 59 3.05 -10.03 -13.68
C PHE A 59 4.31 -10.32 -14.49
N ARG A 60 5.39 -10.76 -13.87
CA ARG A 60 6.72 -10.90 -14.50
C ARG A 60 7.14 -9.62 -15.22
N ASN A 61 6.79 -8.47 -14.64
CA ASN A 61 7.13 -7.15 -15.15
C ASN A 61 8.29 -6.58 -14.36
N ASN A 62 9.26 -5.98 -15.05
CA ASN A 62 10.35 -5.25 -14.42
C ASN A 62 9.81 -3.97 -13.77
N PRO A 63 9.86 -3.83 -12.41
CA PRO A 63 9.32 -2.67 -11.72
C PRO A 63 10.10 -1.39 -11.99
N TRP A 64 11.39 -1.48 -12.30
CA TRP A 64 12.23 -0.34 -12.65
C TRP A 64 11.88 0.20 -14.03
N GLU A 65 11.68 -0.68 -15.02
CA GLU A 65 11.17 -0.30 -16.34
C GLU A 65 9.80 0.39 -16.22
N ARG A 66 8.90 -0.15 -15.38
CA ARG A 66 7.59 0.45 -15.11
C ARG A 66 7.73 1.89 -14.62
N LEU A 67 8.61 2.13 -13.63
CA LEU A 67 8.87 3.47 -13.10
C LEU A 67 9.37 4.43 -14.18
N ARG A 68 10.43 4.06 -14.92
CA ARG A 68 11.00 4.91 -16.00
C ARG A 68 9.96 5.28 -17.04
N ARG A 69 9.16 4.31 -17.47
CA ARG A 69 8.13 4.54 -18.49
C ARG A 69 7.01 5.43 -18.01
N MET A 70 6.58 5.26 -16.74
CA MET A 70 5.57 6.14 -16.15
C MET A 70 6.11 7.55 -15.94
N ALA A 71 7.32 7.71 -15.43
CA ALA A 71 7.95 9.02 -15.28
C ALA A 71 8.11 9.74 -16.63
N ALA A 72 8.50 9.02 -17.68
CA ALA A 72 8.57 9.59 -19.02
C ALA A 72 7.21 10.00 -19.61
N ALA A 73 6.14 9.31 -19.25
CA ALA A 73 4.76 9.59 -19.68
C ALA A 73 4.07 10.67 -18.84
N MET A 74 4.58 10.97 -17.64
CA MET A 74 4.07 11.98 -16.70
C MET A 74 5.23 12.88 -16.21
N PRO A 75 5.75 13.76 -17.08
CA PRO A 75 6.97 14.52 -16.78
C PRO A 75 6.79 15.63 -15.74
N THR A 76 5.57 16.08 -15.47
CA THR A 76 5.30 17.20 -14.55
C THR A 76 4.66 16.75 -13.23
N THR A 77 4.04 15.56 -13.20
CA THR A 77 3.39 15.04 -12.00
C THR A 77 4.32 14.08 -11.24
N PRO A 78 4.74 14.40 -10.01
CA PRO A 78 5.64 13.55 -9.25
C PRO A 78 5.07 12.15 -9.00
N LEU A 79 5.88 11.11 -9.26
CA LEU A 79 5.58 9.75 -8.84
C LEU A 79 5.98 9.56 -7.38
N GLN A 80 5.04 9.09 -6.57
CA GLN A 80 5.24 8.83 -5.15
C GLN A 80 5.55 7.36 -4.90
N PHE A 81 6.54 7.11 -4.04
CA PHE A 81 6.90 5.80 -3.51
C PHE A 81 6.68 5.74 -2.00
N ILE A 82 6.03 4.66 -1.51
CA ILE A 82 5.91 4.41 -0.07
C ILE A 82 6.94 3.38 0.34
N THR A 83 7.80 3.77 1.28
CA THR A 83 8.72 2.87 1.98
C THR A 83 8.22 2.57 3.39
N THR A 84 8.53 1.38 3.91
CA THR A 84 8.19 0.97 5.27
C THR A 84 9.44 1.05 6.15
N GLY A 85 9.77 2.27 6.59
CA GLY A 85 11.03 2.55 7.29
C GLY A 85 12.23 2.17 6.43
N LEU A 86 13.28 1.61 7.05
CA LEU A 86 14.49 1.12 6.35
C LEU A 86 14.29 -0.32 5.81
N ARG A 87 13.24 -0.56 5.03
CA ARG A 87 12.89 -1.87 4.46
C ARG A 87 12.58 -1.77 2.98
N PHE A 88 13.05 -2.75 2.22
CA PHE A 88 12.76 -2.84 0.79
C PHE A 88 12.34 -4.26 0.44
N ILE A 89 11.05 -4.45 0.08
CA ILE A 89 10.41 -5.72 -0.27
C ILE A 89 10.38 -6.74 0.89
N ALA A 90 11.49 -6.91 1.61
CA ALA A 90 11.58 -7.74 2.80
C ALA A 90 11.06 -7.01 4.06
N TRP A 91 10.66 -7.79 5.08
CA TRP A 91 10.18 -7.23 6.37
C TRP A 91 11.31 -6.95 7.36
N GLN A 92 12.45 -7.56 7.16
CA GLN A 92 13.64 -7.30 7.95
C GLN A 92 14.19 -5.90 7.64
N GLN A 93 14.64 -5.20 8.67
CA GLN A 93 15.32 -3.92 8.49
C GLN A 93 16.62 -4.14 7.72
N ALA A 94 16.81 -3.40 6.64
CA ALA A 94 17.97 -3.51 5.78
C ALA A 94 19.13 -2.64 6.26
N ASP A 95 20.31 -2.99 5.82
CA ASP A 95 21.53 -2.20 5.99
C ASP A 95 21.34 -0.77 5.40
N PRO A 96 21.75 0.30 6.10
CA PRO A 96 21.60 1.68 5.62
C PRO A 96 22.24 1.92 4.23
N GLU A 97 23.40 1.32 3.94
CA GLU A 97 24.05 1.46 2.62
C GLU A 97 23.27 0.72 1.52
N PHE A 98 22.62 -0.39 1.86
CA PHE A 98 21.70 -1.05 0.94
C PHE A 98 20.48 -0.15 0.66
N MET A 99 19.89 0.47 1.69
CA MET A 99 18.77 1.40 1.52
C MET A 99 19.16 2.66 0.75
N ARG A 100 20.38 3.17 0.94
CA ARG A 100 20.95 4.27 0.15
C ARG A 100 20.91 3.91 -1.35
N LEU A 101 21.40 2.71 -1.70
CA LEU A 101 21.35 2.23 -3.09
C LEU A 101 19.92 2.11 -3.62
N VAL A 102 18.96 1.64 -2.79
CA VAL A 102 17.53 1.59 -3.14
C VAL A 102 17.00 2.98 -3.46
N TYR A 103 17.24 3.97 -2.60
CA TYR A 103 16.74 5.34 -2.81
C TYR A 103 17.36 6.01 -4.02
N ARG A 104 18.65 5.78 -4.27
CA ARG A 104 19.33 6.21 -5.51
C ARG A 104 18.66 5.62 -6.73
N ALA A 105 18.46 4.30 -6.76
CA ALA A 105 17.85 3.62 -7.90
C ALA A 105 16.40 4.09 -8.13
N LEU A 106 15.61 4.30 -7.08
CA LEU A 106 14.24 4.81 -7.19
C LEU A 106 14.21 6.22 -7.80
N GLN A 107 15.06 7.14 -7.33
CA GLN A 107 15.13 8.51 -7.85
C GLN A 107 15.65 8.53 -9.30
N ALA A 108 16.67 7.73 -9.61
CA ALA A 108 17.17 7.58 -10.98
C ALA A 108 16.12 7.04 -11.96
N ASN A 109 15.13 6.31 -11.46
CA ASN A 109 14.00 5.79 -12.23
C ASN A 109 12.75 6.67 -12.20
N GLY A 110 12.84 7.90 -11.64
CA GLY A 110 11.79 8.91 -11.74
C GLY A 110 10.88 9.03 -10.52
N VAL A 111 11.23 8.44 -9.36
CA VAL A 111 10.53 8.73 -8.12
C VAL A 111 10.88 10.14 -7.66
N GLY A 112 9.88 11.03 -7.64
CA GLY A 112 10.02 12.43 -7.22
C GLY A 112 9.52 12.70 -5.80
N ARG A 113 8.92 11.69 -5.13
CA ARG A 113 8.33 11.88 -3.81
C ARG A 113 8.38 10.59 -3.01
N PHE A 114 8.82 10.67 -1.75
CA PHE A 114 8.87 9.53 -0.83
C PHE A 114 7.93 9.73 0.35
N VAL A 115 7.19 8.69 0.67
CA VAL A 115 6.45 8.56 1.93
C VAL A 115 7.24 7.64 2.85
N LEU A 116 7.70 8.18 3.96
CA LEU A 116 8.35 7.42 5.00
C LEU A 116 7.30 6.97 6.01
N LEU A 117 6.81 5.75 5.85
CA LEU A 117 5.87 5.12 6.75
C LEU A 117 6.62 4.16 7.66
N ASP A 118 6.75 4.49 8.93
CA ASP A 118 7.23 3.53 9.91
C ASP A 118 6.07 3.08 10.82
N PRO A 119 5.70 1.78 10.77
CA PRO A 119 4.57 1.29 11.56
C PRO A 119 4.84 1.25 13.06
N MET A 120 6.10 1.45 13.49
CA MET A 120 6.50 1.52 14.89
C MET A 120 6.63 2.96 15.40
N HIS A 121 6.53 3.97 14.51
CA HIS A 121 6.79 5.37 14.82
C HIS A 121 8.17 5.61 15.46
N GLU A 122 9.19 4.92 14.97
CA GLU A 122 10.57 5.12 15.44
C GLU A 122 11.19 6.37 14.82
N VAL A 123 11.26 7.44 15.59
CA VAL A 123 11.80 8.73 15.17
C VAL A 123 13.19 8.61 14.53
N PRO A 124 14.17 7.90 15.12
CA PRO A 124 15.50 7.79 14.52
C PRO A 124 15.48 7.09 13.14
N ALA A 125 14.66 6.05 12.97
CA ALA A 125 14.55 5.34 11.69
C ALA A 125 13.95 6.20 10.59
N VAL A 126 12.94 7.03 10.91
CA VAL A 126 12.32 7.95 9.95
C VAL A 126 13.30 9.06 9.55
N ILE A 127 14.03 9.64 10.51
CA ILE A 127 15.04 10.68 10.25
C ILE A 127 16.19 10.13 9.39
N GLU A 128 16.67 8.93 9.71
CA GLU A 128 17.72 8.28 8.92
C GLU A 128 17.26 7.99 7.48
N ALA A 129 16.04 7.47 7.30
CA ALA A 129 15.49 7.26 5.97
C ALA A 129 15.37 8.57 5.18
N ALA A 130 14.93 9.67 5.83
CA ALA A 130 14.84 10.99 5.20
C ALA A 130 16.21 11.50 4.74
N ARG A 131 17.22 11.40 5.61
CA ARG A 131 18.60 11.76 5.30
C ARG A 131 19.12 10.98 4.09
N LEU A 132 18.96 9.67 4.08
CA LEU A 132 19.38 8.82 2.96
C LEU A 132 18.70 9.18 1.65
N VAL A 133 17.40 9.51 1.66
CA VAL A 133 16.68 9.97 0.45
C VAL A 133 17.28 11.28 -0.06
N LYS A 134 17.50 12.26 0.83
CA LYS A 134 18.01 13.59 0.47
C LYS A 134 19.46 13.57 -0.01
N GLU A 135 20.27 12.67 0.51
CA GLU A 135 21.67 12.51 0.03
C GLU A 135 21.74 11.97 -1.39
N GLU A 136 20.74 11.21 -1.84
CA GLU A 136 20.72 10.59 -3.16
C GLU A 136 19.94 11.39 -4.23
N GLY A 137 19.33 12.52 -3.87
CA GLY A 137 18.64 13.38 -4.84
C GLY A 137 17.76 14.46 -4.22
N SER A 138 16.88 15.02 -5.04
CA SER A 138 16.03 16.17 -4.69
C SER A 138 14.56 15.79 -4.45
N ALA A 139 14.24 14.52 -4.32
CA ALA A 139 12.86 14.08 -4.10
C ALA A 139 12.26 14.70 -2.82
N GLU A 140 10.97 15.00 -2.86
CA GLU A 140 10.20 15.48 -1.72
C GLU A 140 10.01 14.33 -0.71
N VAL A 141 10.20 14.61 0.58
CA VAL A 141 10.13 13.61 1.66
C VAL A 141 8.98 13.93 2.60
N MET A 142 8.07 12.99 2.73
CA MET A 142 6.87 13.08 3.55
C MET A 142 6.92 12.09 4.71
N ALA A 143 6.77 12.58 5.94
CA ALA A 143 6.65 11.71 7.12
C ALA A 143 5.18 11.32 7.37
N ALA A 144 4.94 10.02 7.53
CA ALA A 144 3.61 9.48 7.79
C ALA A 144 3.29 9.41 9.28
N LEU A 145 2.18 10.05 9.67
CA LEU A 145 1.51 9.85 10.94
C LEU A 145 0.48 8.73 10.73
N THR A 146 0.90 7.48 10.94
CA THR A 146 0.04 6.32 10.68
C THR A 146 -0.99 6.18 11.79
N PHE A 147 -2.24 6.53 11.45
CA PHE A 147 -3.33 6.66 12.40
C PHE A 147 -3.92 5.30 12.79
N THR A 148 -4.24 5.15 14.07
CA THR A 148 -5.00 4.06 14.65
C THR A 148 -5.69 4.52 15.93
N LEU A 149 -6.63 3.73 16.44
CA LEU A 149 -7.32 3.98 17.71
C LEU A 149 -6.80 3.06 18.80
N SER A 150 -6.37 3.63 19.90
CA SER A 150 -6.08 2.96 21.17
C SER A 150 -5.92 3.99 22.29
N GLU A 151 -5.78 3.52 23.53
CA GLU A 151 -5.53 4.40 24.67
C GLU A 151 -4.20 5.16 24.61
N ILE A 152 -3.21 4.65 23.87
CA ILE A 152 -1.90 5.27 23.71
C ILE A 152 -1.81 6.19 22.50
N HIS A 153 -2.57 5.94 21.43
CA HIS A 153 -2.54 6.72 20.20
C HIS A 153 -3.43 7.97 20.29
N THR A 154 -3.05 8.86 21.24
CA THR A 154 -3.71 10.15 21.50
C THR A 154 -3.29 11.20 20.48
N ASP A 155 -3.94 12.39 20.48
CA ASP A 155 -3.48 13.54 19.68
C ASP A 155 -2.08 13.97 20.10
N GLN A 156 -1.79 13.93 21.42
CA GLN A 156 -0.47 14.27 21.94
C GLN A 156 0.61 13.31 21.42
N PHE A 157 0.33 12.00 21.36
CA PHE A 157 1.24 11.01 20.76
C PHE A 157 1.65 11.40 19.33
N TYR A 158 0.68 11.71 18.48
CA TYR A 158 0.95 12.09 17.10
C TYR A 158 1.66 13.44 16.99
N ALA A 159 1.29 14.42 17.83
CA ALA A 159 1.94 15.72 17.87
C ALA A 159 3.41 15.59 18.34
N ASP A 160 3.69 14.77 19.35
CA ASP A 160 5.05 14.55 19.85
C ASP A 160 5.92 13.85 18.80
N PHE A 161 5.40 12.84 18.13
CA PHE A 161 6.08 12.21 17.00
C PHE A 161 6.37 13.21 15.87
N ALA A 162 5.35 13.98 15.44
CA ALA A 162 5.50 14.98 14.38
C ALA A 162 6.53 16.07 14.77
N ARG A 163 6.53 16.50 16.03
CA ARG A 163 7.51 17.47 16.57
C ARG A 163 8.92 16.91 16.51
N ALA A 164 9.11 15.67 16.96
CA ALA A 164 10.42 15.03 17.00
C ALA A 164 10.98 14.79 15.59
N VAL A 165 10.20 14.22 14.69
CA VAL A 165 10.60 14.01 13.29
C VAL A 165 10.81 15.33 12.57
N GLY A 166 10.00 16.34 12.89
CA GLY A 166 10.09 17.70 12.34
C GLY A 166 11.36 18.47 12.72
N GLN A 167 12.21 17.97 13.63
CA GLN A 167 13.54 18.55 13.88
C GLN A 167 14.49 18.30 12.69
N SER A 168 14.25 17.27 11.89
CA SER A 168 15.05 17.02 10.69
C SER A 168 14.73 18.04 9.60
N PRO A 169 15.75 18.66 8.97
CA PRO A 169 15.56 19.51 7.80
C PRO A 169 15.17 18.72 6.56
N ASP A 170 15.37 17.41 6.58
CA ASP A 170 15.12 16.51 5.44
C ASP A 170 13.65 16.11 5.30
N ILE A 171 12.78 16.52 6.23
CA ILE A 171 11.34 16.31 6.14
C ILE A 171 10.68 17.57 5.55
N ASP A 172 10.11 17.44 4.36
CA ASP A 172 9.45 18.55 3.66
C ASP A 172 8.00 18.75 4.13
N LEU A 173 7.28 17.64 4.41
CA LEU A 173 5.86 17.69 4.77
C LEU A 173 5.46 16.47 5.60
N PHE A 174 4.23 16.53 6.11
CA PHE A 174 3.60 15.46 6.89
C PHE A 174 2.28 15.02 6.25
N TYR A 175 1.85 13.80 6.54
CA TYR A 175 0.48 13.43 6.26
C TYR A 175 -0.09 12.47 7.33
N ILE A 176 -1.38 12.64 7.61
CA ILE A 176 -2.15 11.73 8.44
C ILE A 176 -2.59 10.58 7.53
N LYS A 177 -2.08 9.37 7.79
CA LYS A 177 -2.45 8.17 7.07
C LYS A 177 -3.34 7.29 7.92
N ASP A 178 -4.61 7.21 7.54
CA ASP A 178 -5.60 6.31 8.14
C ASP A 178 -5.86 5.10 7.23
N PRO A 179 -5.11 4.01 7.37
CA PRO A 179 -5.20 2.86 6.48
C PRO A 179 -6.44 1.99 6.72
N ALA A 180 -7.12 2.16 7.84
CA ALA A 180 -8.28 1.36 8.21
C ALA A 180 -9.61 2.16 8.14
N GLY A 181 -9.55 3.47 7.86
CA GLY A 181 -10.73 4.32 7.77
C GLY A 181 -11.37 4.67 9.12
N LEU A 182 -10.55 4.76 10.17
CA LEU A 182 -10.99 4.96 11.56
C LEU A 182 -11.12 6.43 11.96
N LEU A 183 -10.58 7.34 11.15
CA LEU A 183 -10.58 8.77 11.44
C LEU A 183 -11.99 9.34 11.31
N SER A 184 -12.61 9.65 12.43
CA SER A 184 -13.92 10.32 12.48
C SER A 184 -13.76 11.83 12.29
N VAL A 185 -14.86 12.52 11.98
CA VAL A 185 -14.93 13.98 11.94
C VAL A 185 -14.49 14.60 13.27
N ASP A 186 -14.99 14.08 14.39
CA ASP A 186 -14.64 14.60 15.72
C ASP A 186 -13.15 14.39 16.03
N ARG A 187 -12.60 13.23 15.63
CA ARG A 187 -11.17 12.97 15.80
C ARG A 187 -10.31 13.87 14.90
N ALA A 188 -10.74 14.18 13.68
CA ALA A 188 -10.06 15.13 12.81
C ALA A 188 -9.98 16.53 13.42
N ARG A 189 -11.07 16.99 14.08
CA ARG A 189 -11.14 18.29 14.76
C ARG A 189 -10.13 18.49 15.86
N THR A 190 -9.67 17.43 16.49
CA THR A 190 -8.68 17.50 17.57
C THR A 190 -7.28 17.16 17.06
N LEU A 191 -7.11 16.12 16.25
CA LEU A 191 -5.82 15.64 15.77
C LEU A 191 -5.16 16.62 14.78
N VAL A 192 -5.91 17.13 13.79
CA VAL A 192 -5.33 18.02 12.77
C VAL A 192 -4.75 19.29 13.39
N PRO A 193 -5.46 20.03 14.27
CA PRO A 193 -4.88 21.18 14.97
C PRO A 193 -3.69 20.83 15.86
N ALA A 194 -3.71 19.70 16.58
CA ALA A 194 -2.61 19.27 17.42
C ALA A 194 -1.32 19.03 16.60
N VAL A 195 -1.42 18.39 15.43
CA VAL A 195 -0.30 18.19 14.51
C VAL A 195 0.14 19.52 13.91
N ARG A 196 -0.80 20.34 13.41
CA ARG A 196 -0.49 21.65 12.80
C ARG A 196 0.30 22.56 13.75
N ALA A 197 0.00 22.54 15.04
CA ALA A 197 0.66 23.37 16.04
C ALA A 197 2.16 23.07 16.19
N VAL A 198 2.65 21.93 15.72
CA VAL A 198 4.04 21.49 15.97
C VAL A 198 4.89 21.34 14.71
N ILE A 199 4.29 21.29 13.51
CA ILE A 199 5.01 21.10 12.26
C ILE A 199 5.47 22.39 11.59
N GLY A 200 5.17 23.55 12.17
CA GLY A 200 5.49 24.87 11.62
C GLY A 200 4.72 25.14 10.31
N ASN A 201 5.42 25.70 9.33
CA ASN A 201 4.82 26.02 8.02
C ASN A 201 4.82 24.84 7.04
N ARG A 202 5.25 23.65 7.45
CA ARG A 202 5.25 22.47 6.57
C ARG A 202 3.83 22.09 6.16
N PRO A 203 3.62 21.66 4.91
CA PRO A 203 2.32 21.16 4.47
C PRO A 203 1.90 19.94 5.29
N LEU A 204 0.59 19.80 5.50
CA LEU A 204 -0.04 18.60 6.06
C LEU A 204 -1.06 18.08 5.06
N GLU A 205 -0.95 16.81 4.69
CA GLU A 205 -1.87 16.11 3.80
C GLU A 205 -2.71 15.08 4.56
N ILE A 206 -3.79 14.61 3.95
CA ILE A 206 -4.63 13.57 4.53
C ILE A 206 -4.87 12.42 3.55
N HIS A 207 -4.76 11.20 4.07
CA HIS A 207 -5.00 9.94 3.39
C HIS A 207 -5.90 9.08 4.29
N ALA A 208 -7.20 9.22 4.11
CA ALA A 208 -8.19 8.54 4.95
C ALA A 208 -9.02 7.56 4.11
N HIS A 209 -8.91 6.27 4.43
CA HIS A 209 -9.70 5.23 3.79
C HIS A 209 -11.20 5.36 4.11
N THR A 210 -12.04 4.85 3.21
CA THR A 210 -13.50 4.90 3.35
C THR A 210 -14.12 3.61 3.87
N THR A 211 -13.29 2.68 4.34
CA THR A 211 -13.69 1.33 4.79
C THR A 211 -14.84 1.37 5.81
N VAL A 212 -14.84 2.36 6.70
CA VAL A 212 -15.85 2.53 7.77
C VAL A 212 -16.90 3.59 7.40
N GLY A 213 -16.90 4.09 6.16
CA GLY A 213 -17.84 5.10 5.67
C GLY A 213 -17.54 6.54 6.12
N GLN A 214 -16.42 6.81 6.80
CA GLN A 214 -16.13 8.14 7.36
C GLN A 214 -15.09 8.94 6.56
N GLY A 215 -14.25 8.31 5.74
CA GLY A 215 -13.07 8.94 5.12
C GLY A 215 -13.38 10.20 4.30
N MET A 216 -14.52 10.24 3.57
CA MET A 216 -14.96 11.42 2.84
C MET A 216 -15.22 12.60 3.78
N MET A 217 -16.00 12.39 4.83
CA MET A 217 -16.36 13.45 5.76
C MET A 217 -15.18 13.90 6.63
N ALA A 218 -14.34 12.97 7.06
CA ALA A 218 -13.11 13.29 7.80
C ALA A 218 -12.14 14.14 6.95
N SER A 219 -12.01 13.83 5.66
CA SER A 219 -11.18 14.60 4.73
C SER A 219 -11.71 16.02 4.48
N LEU A 220 -13.03 16.18 4.33
CA LEU A 220 -13.67 17.50 4.19
C LEU A 220 -13.54 18.34 5.47
N GLU A 221 -13.65 17.71 6.64
CA GLU A 221 -13.43 18.43 7.90
C GLU A 221 -11.95 18.84 8.04
N ALA A 222 -11.01 17.95 7.68
CA ALA A 222 -9.60 18.28 7.69
C ALA A 222 -9.25 19.45 6.75
N ALA A 223 -9.93 19.59 5.61
CA ALA A 223 -9.78 20.74 4.71
C ALA A 223 -10.05 22.07 5.43
N LYS A 224 -11.08 22.14 6.28
CA LYS A 224 -11.38 23.33 7.09
C LYS A 224 -10.32 23.64 8.12
N LEU A 225 -9.52 22.65 8.50
CA LEU A 225 -8.48 22.72 9.53
C LEU A 225 -7.09 22.99 8.97
N GLY A 226 -6.99 23.29 7.65
CA GLY A 226 -5.76 23.78 7.03
C GLY A 226 -4.82 22.68 6.52
N ILE A 227 -5.34 21.55 6.06
CA ILE A 227 -4.56 20.63 5.24
C ILE A 227 -4.33 21.18 3.84
N SER A 228 -3.27 20.72 3.18
CA SER A 228 -2.85 21.20 1.85
C SER A 228 -3.31 20.29 0.72
N ALA A 229 -3.47 19.00 0.99
CA ALA A 229 -3.93 18.04 -0.02
C ALA A 229 -4.69 16.85 0.58
N ILE A 230 -5.58 16.30 -0.26
CA ILE A 230 -6.40 15.11 0.04
C ILE A 230 -6.02 14.01 -0.95
N HIS A 231 -5.84 12.80 -0.46
CA HIS A 231 -5.62 11.62 -1.27
C HIS A 231 -6.97 11.02 -1.71
N VAL A 232 -7.09 10.68 -3.00
CA VAL A 232 -8.35 10.24 -3.62
C VAL A 232 -8.12 9.09 -4.61
N GLY A 233 -9.14 8.25 -4.80
CA GLY A 233 -9.16 7.25 -5.87
C GLY A 233 -10.05 7.69 -7.03
N VAL A 234 -9.65 7.43 -8.28
CA VAL A 234 -10.40 7.84 -9.47
C VAL A 234 -11.39 6.75 -9.90
N GLY A 235 -12.65 7.10 -10.01
CA GLY A 235 -13.71 6.22 -10.51
C GLY A 235 -13.80 4.91 -9.73
N PRO A 236 -13.67 3.71 -10.38
CA PRO A 236 -13.79 2.43 -9.70
C PRO A 236 -12.68 2.15 -8.68
N GLY A 237 -11.57 2.92 -8.73
CA GLY A 237 -10.46 2.83 -7.78
C GLY A 237 -10.69 3.62 -6.49
N GLY A 238 -11.78 4.38 -6.37
CA GLY A 238 -12.19 5.10 -5.17
C GLY A 238 -13.28 4.40 -4.39
N ASP A 239 -13.49 4.82 -3.13
CA ASP A 239 -14.46 4.26 -2.18
C ASP A 239 -14.23 2.79 -1.75
N GLY A 240 -15.20 2.21 -1.10
CA GLY A 240 -15.08 0.87 -0.52
C GLY A 240 -13.99 0.82 0.54
N SER A 241 -13.04 -0.08 0.37
CA SER A 241 -11.83 -0.15 1.20
C SER A 241 -10.71 0.79 0.73
N SER A 242 -10.92 1.56 -0.34
CA SER A 242 -9.99 2.58 -0.84
C SER A 242 -10.26 3.96 -0.20
N LEU A 243 -9.87 5.01 -0.89
CA LEU A 243 -9.99 6.40 -0.48
C LEU A 243 -11.21 7.07 -1.13
N PRO A 244 -11.61 8.28 -0.71
CA PRO A 244 -12.72 8.99 -1.31
C PRO A 244 -12.63 9.07 -2.83
N GLU A 245 -13.77 8.89 -3.52
CA GLU A 245 -13.83 8.97 -4.98
C GLU A 245 -13.59 10.42 -5.43
N ALA A 246 -12.67 10.59 -6.41
CA ALA A 246 -12.11 11.88 -6.82
C ALA A 246 -13.16 12.88 -7.33
N ASN A 247 -14.09 12.48 -8.22
CA ASN A 247 -15.09 13.40 -8.77
C ASN A 247 -16.01 13.95 -7.68
N ARG A 248 -16.40 13.10 -6.72
CA ARG A 248 -17.23 13.54 -5.58
C ARG A 248 -16.44 14.41 -4.61
N MET A 249 -15.16 14.11 -4.39
CA MET A 249 -14.31 14.97 -3.54
C MET A 249 -14.19 16.37 -4.17
N VAL A 250 -13.93 16.47 -5.48
CA VAL A 250 -13.88 17.75 -6.19
C VAL A 250 -15.20 18.53 -6.02
N ALA A 251 -16.34 17.89 -6.31
CA ALA A 251 -17.64 18.53 -6.20
C ALA A 251 -17.94 19.03 -4.77
N ASN A 252 -17.62 18.21 -3.75
CA ASN A 252 -17.83 18.58 -2.35
C ASN A 252 -16.91 19.71 -1.88
N LEU A 253 -15.67 19.76 -2.35
CA LEU A 253 -14.74 20.85 -2.02
C LEU A 253 -15.16 22.16 -2.67
N GLU A 254 -15.57 22.15 -3.94
CA GLU A 254 -16.08 23.33 -4.65
C GLU A 254 -17.35 23.88 -3.97
N GLU A 255 -18.30 23.00 -3.59
CA GLU A 255 -19.50 23.39 -2.86
C GLU A 255 -19.17 23.98 -1.48
N ALA A 256 -18.10 23.51 -0.86
CA ALA A 256 -17.57 24.06 0.40
C ALA A 256 -16.76 25.36 0.21
N GLY A 257 -16.59 25.87 -1.01
CA GLY A 257 -15.93 27.14 -1.34
C GLY A 257 -14.41 27.05 -1.50
N TYR A 258 -13.84 25.85 -1.73
CA TYR A 258 -12.42 25.68 -2.04
C TYR A 258 -12.18 25.73 -3.54
N GLU A 259 -10.97 26.17 -3.92
CA GLU A 259 -10.44 25.95 -5.25
C GLU A 259 -9.76 24.57 -5.29
N VAL A 260 -10.02 23.81 -6.36
CA VAL A 260 -9.39 22.51 -6.59
C VAL A 260 -8.70 22.56 -7.93
N GLY A 261 -7.35 22.51 -7.93
CA GLY A 261 -6.52 22.66 -9.14
C GLY A 261 -6.58 21.44 -10.06
N ILE A 262 -7.78 20.92 -10.37
CA ILE A 262 -7.98 19.72 -11.21
C ILE A 262 -8.72 20.11 -12.53
N ASP A 263 -8.20 19.65 -13.66
CA ASP A 263 -8.95 19.65 -14.92
C ASP A 263 -10.06 18.59 -14.86
N LYS A 264 -11.30 19.08 -14.66
CA LYS A 264 -12.49 18.21 -14.53
C LYS A 264 -12.80 17.43 -15.81
N ALA A 265 -12.46 17.97 -17.00
CA ALA A 265 -12.68 17.27 -18.25
C ALA A 265 -11.67 16.13 -18.42
N ALA A 266 -10.42 16.35 -18.04
CA ALA A 266 -9.40 15.29 -17.98
C ALA A 266 -9.77 14.21 -16.96
N LEU A 267 -10.20 14.61 -15.75
CA LEU A 267 -10.65 13.68 -14.71
C LEU A 267 -11.83 12.82 -15.17
N ALA A 268 -12.81 13.39 -15.87
CA ALA A 268 -13.92 12.63 -16.43
C ALA A 268 -13.46 11.59 -17.48
N ARG A 269 -12.51 11.95 -18.34
CA ARG A 269 -11.90 11.02 -19.32
C ARG A 269 -11.12 9.90 -18.61
N LEU A 270 -10.33 10.23 -17.59
CA LEU A 270 -9.59 9.26 -16.78
C LEU A 270 -10.53 8.31 -16.05
N THR A 271 -11.59 8.84 -15.44
CA THR A 271 -12.66 8.04 -14.80
C THR A 271 -13.27 7.05 -15.78
N THR A 272 -13.62 7.51 -17.00
CA THR A 272 -14.17 6.65 -18.05
C THR A 272 -13.18 5.57 -18.47
N TYR A 273 -11.89 5.88 -18.54
CA TYR A 273 -10.85 4.90 -18.85
C TYR A 273 -10.81 3.80 -17.78
N TRP A 274 -10.71 4.17 -16.50
CA TRP A 274 -10.68 3.20 -15.40
C TRP A 274 -11.96 2.36 -15.29
N GLN A 275 -13.12 2.93 -15.57
CA GLN A 275 -14.39 2.18 -15.63
C GLN A 275 -14.35 1.09 -16.70
N ARG A 276 -13.81 1.42 -17.89
CA ARG A 276 -13.65 0.45 -18.98
C ARG A 276 -12.64 -0.64 -18.64
N VAL A 277 -11.51 -0.30 -17.99
CA VAL A 277 -10.54 -1.29 -17.49
C VAL A 277 -11.20 -2.21 -16.48
N ALA A 278 -11.87 -1.66 -15.47
CA ALA A 278 -12.53 -2.45 -14.43
C ALA A 278 -13.57 -3.41 -15.01
N LEU A 279 -14.40 -2.94 -15.96
CA LEU A 279 -15.38 -3.79 -16.65
C LEU A 279 -14.70 -4.90 -17.45
N ALA A 280 -13.64 -4.57 -18.21
CA ALA A 280 -12.97 -5.52 -19.09
C ALA A 280 -12.19 -6.60 -18.33
N GLU A 281 -11.63 -6.26 -17.18
CA GLU A 281 -10.84 -7.17 -16.33
C GLU A 281 -11.67 -7.80 -15.19
N GLY A 282 -12.99 -7.49 -15.11
CA GLY A 282 -13.88 -8.03 -14.08
C GLY A 282 -13.53 -7.52 -12.66
N LEU A 283 -12.97 -6.32 -12.55
CA LEU A 283 -12.59 -5.73 -11.27
C LEU A 283 -13.81 -5.06 -10.61
N PRO A 284 -14.17 -5.44 -9.36
CA PRO A 284 -15.30 -4.83 -8.68
C PRO A 284 -14.99 -3.36 -8.35
N PRO A 285 -15.90 -2.41 -8.69
CA PRO A 285 -15.70 -1.02 -8.34
C PRO A 285 -15.87 -0.81 -6.84
N GLY A 286 -15.09 0.11 -6.29
CA GLY A 286 -15.32 0.62 -4.93
C GLY A 286 -16.70 1.28 -4.84
N LYS A 287 -17.35 1.10 -3.69
CA LYS A 287 -18.69 1.66 -3.41
C LYS A 287 -18.68 2.36 -2.06
N PRO A 288 -19.43 3.46 -1.90
CA PRO A 288 -19.62 4.07 -0.59
C PRO A 288 -20.04 3.05 0.45
N GLN A 289 -19.39 3.10 1.61
CA GLN A 289 -19.68 2.23 2.74
C GLN A 289 -20.59 2.93 3.75
N ASN A 290 -21.47 2.17 4.36
CA ASN A 290 -22.20 2.64 5.54
C ASN A 290 -21.27 2.59 6.76
N PHE A 291 -21.53 3.49 7.72
CA PHE A 291 -20.82 3.45 8.99
C PHE A 291 -21.13 2.17 9.76
N ASP A 292 -20.08 1.46 10.17
CA ASP A 292 -20.16 0.29 11.02
C ASP A 292 -19.21 0.43 12.21
N ALA A 293 -19.76 0.66 13.40
CA ALA A 293 -19.00 0.83 14.64
C ALA A 293 -18.21 -0.41 15.05
N SER A 294 -18.53 -1.60 14.54
CA SER A 294 -17.78 -2.82 14.86
C SER A 294 -16.32 -2.74 14.43
N PHE A 295 -16.06 -2.07 13.31
CA PHE A 295 -14.69 -1.82 12.80
C PHE A 295 -13.82 -1.03 13.78
N LEU A 296 -14.40 -0.14 14.59
CA LEU A 296 -13.65 0.64 15.57
C LEU A 296 -13.02 -0.26 16.67
N ARG A 297 -13.57 -1.45 16.90
CA ARG A 297 -13.04 -2.42 17.86
C ARG A 297 -11.90 -3.26 17.32
N HIS A 298 -12.09 -3.87 16.15
CA HIS A 298 -11.09 -4.79 15.58
C HIS A 298 -10.08 -4.13 14.66
N GLN A 299 -10.42 -3.00 14.00
CA GLN A 299 -9.56 -2.17 13.15
C GLN A 299 -8.86 -2.93 12.01
N ILE A 300 -9.52 -3.96 11.49
CA ILE A 300 -8.97 -4.88 10.50
C ILE A 300 -9.43 -4.43 9.11
N ALA A 301 -8.48 -4.23 8.19
CA ALA A 301 -8.80 -3.95 6.79
C ALA A 301 -9.46 -5.16 6.10
N GLY A 302 -10.39 -4.89 5.16
CA GLY A 302 -11.26 -5.90 4.55
C GLY A 302 -10.54 -7.10 3.91
N GLY A 303 -9.37 -6.90 3.28
CA GLY A 303 -8.61 -7.98 2.66
C GLY A 303 -8.10 -9.04 3.65
N VAL A 304 -7.76 -8.63 4.88
CA VAL A 304 -7.31 -9.56 5.93
C VAL A 304 -8.50 -10.36 6.46
N MET A 305 -9.66 -9.71 6.63
CA MET A 305 -10.92 -10.38 7.01
C MET A 305 -11.30 -11.52 6.06
N THR A 306 -11.23 -11.26 4.75
CA THR A 306 -11.51 -12.27 3.73
C THR A 306 -10.56 -13.46 3.83
N THR A 307 -9.27 -13.22 4.11
CA THR A 307 -8.27 -14.28 4.26
C THR A 307 -8.58 -15.17 5.44
N ILE A 308 -8.91 -14.60 6.62
CA ILE A 308 -9.25 -15.37 7.83
C ILE A 308 -10.58 -16.13 7.64
N ALA A 309 -11.59 -15.50 7.02
CA ALA A 309 -12.85 -16.16 6.73
C ALA A 309 -12.64 -17.45 5.92
N ARG A 310 -11.81 -17.36 4.87
CA ARG A 310 -11.45 -18.53 4.07
C ARG A 310 -10.69 -19.59 4.88
N GLN A 311 -9.72 -19.20 5.70
CA GLN A 311 -8.99 -20.14 6.55
C GLN A 311 -9.91 -20.85 7.54
N LEU A 312 -10.87 -20.13 8.14
CA LEU A 312 -11.87 -20.74 9.04
C LEU A 312 -12.80 -21.68 8.28
N GLU A 313 -13.20 -21.34 7.06
CA GLU A 313 -14.01 -22.21 6.19
C GLU A 313 -13.26 -23.50 5.85
N GLU A 314 -11.99 -23.41 5.42
CA GLU A 314 -11.12 -24.54 5.13
C GLU A 314 -10.94 -25.48 6.35
N LEU A 315 -10.99 -24.93 7.57
CA LEU A 315 -10.93 -25.69 8.84
C LEU A 315 -12.29 -26.17 9.34
N GLY A 316 -13.40 -25.81 8.68
CA GLY A 316 -14.77 -26.12 9.15
C GLY A 316 -15.19 -25.34 10.41
N LEU A 317 -14.59 -24.17 10.65
CA LEU A 317 -14.74 -23.33 11.86
C LEU A 317 -15.32 -21.95 11.54
N SER A 318 -16.14 -21.82 10.51
CA SER A 318 -16.72 -20.51 10.09
C SER A 318 -17.55 -19.84 11.21
N ASP A 319 -18.12 -20.61 12.13
CA ASP A 319 -18.84 -20.14 13.31
C ASP A 319 -17.94 -19.45 14.36
N ARG A 320 -16.62 -19.57 14.25
CA ARG A 320 -15.65 -18.95 15.18
C ARG A 320 -15.23 -17.53 14.78
N MET A 321 -15.72 -16.98 13.67
CA MET A 321 -15.29 -15.68 13.16
C MET A 321 -15.46 -14.56 14.20
N ASP A 322 -16.59 -14.47 14.87
CA ASP A 322 -16.83 -13.44 15.89
C ASP A 322 -15.86 -13.56 17.07
N ALA A 323 -15.54 -14.81 17.46
CA ALA A 323 -14.55 -15.05 18.51
C ALA A 323 -13.14 -14.62 18.09
N VAL A 324 -12.73 -14.87 16.84
CA VAL A 324 -11.44 -14.41 16.30
C VAL A 324 -11.39 -12.88 16.23
N ILE A 325 -12.47 -12.23 15.82
CA ILE A 325 -12.57 -10.77 15.80
C ILE A 325 -12.41 -10.18 17.20
N ALA A 326 -13.12 -10.73 18.18
CA ALA A 326 -13.01 -10.29 19.58
C ALA A 326 -11.60 -10.52 20.15
N GLU A 327 -11.01 -11.70 19.90
CA GLU A 327 -9.66 -12.04 20.35
C GLU A 327 -8.58 -11.18 19.66
N THR A 328 -8.82 -10.71 18.43
CA THR A 328 -7.92 -9.79 17.73
C THR A 328 -7.69 -8.49 18.51
N GLY A 329 -8.76 -7.92 19.09
CA GLY A 329 -8.66 -6.75 19.96
C GLY A 329 -7.79 -7.01 21.19
N GLN A 330 -7.96 -8.20 21.82
CA GLN A 330 -7.18 -8.57 23.00
C GLN A 330 -5.72 -8.85 22.66
N VAL A 331 -5.43 -9.59 21.59
CA VAL A 331 -4.05 -9.83 21.13
C VAL A 331 -3.35 -8.51 20.78
N ARG A 332 -4.07 -7.59 20.16
CA ARG A 332 -3.54 -6.27 19.87
C ARG A 332 -3.17 -5.49 21.14
N ALA A 333 -4.00 -5.53 22.17
CA ALA A 333 -3.71 -4.92 23.46
C ALA A 333 -2.50 -5.58 24.14
N ASP A 334 -2.46 -6.91 24.17
CA ASP A 334 -1.35 -7.69 24.73
C ASP A 334 0.00 -7.37 24.07
N LEU A 335 0.01 -7.09 22.76
CA LEU A 335 1.20 -6.77 21.99
C LEU A 335 1.58 -5.26 22.02
N GLY A 336 0.94 -4.45 22.87
CA GLY A 336 1.25 -3.02 23.00
C GLY A 336 0.66 -2.17 21.87
N PHE A 337 -0.52 -2.53 21.39
CA PHE A 337 -1.30 -1.80 20.39
C PHE A 337 -0.57 -1.55 19.05
N PRO A 338 -0.03 -2.58 18.38
CA PRO A 338 0.53 -2.40 17.06
C PRO A 338 -0.49 -1.74 16.11
N ILE A 339 0.02 -0.85 15.25
CA ILE A 339 -0.81 -0.20 14.23
C ILE A 339 -1.20 -1.24 13.19
N MET A 340 -2.49 -1.26 12.84
CA MET A 340 -3.05 -2.25 11.92
C MET A 340 -2.76 -1.91 10.45
N VAL A 341 -1.47 -1.76 10.14
CA VAL A 341 -0.90 -1.62 8.79
C VAL A 341 0.03 -2.80 8.51
N THR A 342 0.08 -3.26 7.27
CA THR A 342 0.90 -4.43 6.89
C THR A 342 2.34 -4.33 7.43
N PRO A 343 2.89 -5.37 8.10
CA PRO A 343 2.40 -6.77 8.19
C PRO A 343 1.53 -7.08 9.41
N PHE A 344 1.30 -6.15 10.31
CA PHE A 344 0.74 -6.39 11.64
C PHE A 344 -0.71 -6.93 11.66
N PRO A 345 -1.64 -6.54 10.75
CA PRO A 345 -2.96 -7.13 10.74
C PRO A 345 -2.92 -8.66 10.61
N GLN A 346 -2.12 -9.20 9.67
CA GLN A 346 -1.96 -10.63 9.49
C GLN A 346 -1.36 -11.29 10.72
N MET A 347 -0.32 -10.69 11.30
CA MET A 347 0.34 -11.20 12.50
C MET A 347 -0.64 -11.30 13.69
N VAL A 348 -1.37 -10.22 13.97
CA VAL A 348 -2.31 -10.14 15.10
C VAL A 348 -3.48 -11.10 14.90
N MET A 349 -4.07 -11.13 13.71
CA MET A 349 -5.20 -12.02 13.42
C MET A 349 -4.82 -13.51 13.40
N THR A 350 -3.66 -13.86 12.85
CA THR A 350 -3.15 -15.24 12.89
C THR A 350 -2.96 -15.68 14.34
N GLN A 351 -2.45 -14.80 15.21
CA GLN A 351 -2.31 -15.11 16.63
C GLN A 351 -3.68 -15.23 17.33
N ALA A 352 -4.63 -14.36 16.99
CA ALA A 352 -6.00 -14.45 17.49
C ALA A 352 -6.66 -15.77 17.07
N LEU A 353 -6.50 -16.18 15.82
CA LEU A 353 -6.96 -17.49 15.34
C LEU A 353 -6.34 -18.63 16.16
N PHE A 354 -5.02 -18.64 16.37
CA PHE A 354 -4.35 -19.66 17.17
C PHE A 354 -4.87 -19.68 18.62
N ASN A 355 -5.17 -18.53 19.20
CA ASN A 355 -5.71 -18.44 20.55
C ASN A 355 -7.14 -19.02 20.63
N VAL A 356 -7.96 -18.82 19.59
CA VAL A 356 -9.36 -19.28 19.56
C VAL A 356 -9.47 -20.80 19.30
N ILE A 357 -8.59 -21.35 18.44
CA ILE A 357 -8.62 -22.79 18.14
C ILE A 357 -7.77 -23.63 19.07
N GLY A 358 -6.83 -23.02 19.79
CA GLY A 358 -5.95 -23.69 20.73
C GLY A 358 -6.59 -23.97 22.08
N GLU A 359 -5.96 -24.83 22.89
CA GLU A 359 -6.42 -25.17 24.26
C GLU A 359 -6.39 -23.97 25.21
N ARG A 360 -5.48 -23.04 24.99
CA ARG A 360 -5.31 -21.80 25.78
C ARG A 360 -4.65 -20.72 24.90
N ARG A 361 -4.85 -19.46 25.33
CA ARG A 361 -4.21 -18.32 24.70
C ARG A 361 -2.69 -18.48 24.68
N TYR A 362 -2.07 -18.16 23.54
CA TYR A 362 -0.63 -18.32 23.33
C TYR A 362 -0.11 -19.75 23.54
N ALA A 363 -0.93 -20.80 23.43
CA ALA A 363 -0.45 -22.19 23.34
C ALA A 363 0.40 -22.39 22.08
N GLN A 364 -0.04 -21.81 20.97
CA GLN A 364 0.72 -21.70 19.72
C GLN A 364 1.02 -20.24 19.42
N VAL A 365 2.25 -19.96 18.97
CA VAL A 365 2.69 -18.59 18.64
C VAL A 365 3.37 -18.60 17.29
N SER A 366 3.01 -17.64 16.42
CA SER A 366 3.64 -17.50 15.11
C SER A 366 5.03 -16.90 15.24
N ASP A 367 5.93 -17.25 14.29
CA ASP A 367 7.28 -16.68 14.23
C ASP A 367 7.27 -15.15 14.13
N GLN A 368 6.27 -14.58 13.45
CA GLN A 368 6.13 -13.13 13.33
C GLN A 368 5.87 -12.45 14.68
N VAL A 369 5.03 -13.05 15.54
CA VAL A 369 4.78 -12.55 16.90
C VAL A 369 6.05 -12.64 17.74
N ILE A 370 6.79 -13.74 17.63
CA ILE A 370 8.06 -13.89 18.36
C ILE A 370 9.05 -12.81 17.91
N ARG A 371 9.24 -12.62 16.59
CA ARG A 371 10.11 -11.57 16.05
C ARG A 371 9.67 -10.16 16.46
N TYR A 372 8.36 -9.92 16.51
CA TYR A 372 7.81 -8.65 17.00
C TYR A 372 8.21 -8.41 18.47
N CYS A 373 8.02 -9.39 19.35
CA CYS A 373 8.41 -9.31 20.75
C CYS A 373 9.91 -9.14 20.96
N MET A 374 10.74 -9.66 20.04
CA MET A 374 12.20 -9.44 20.01
C MET A 374 12.62 -8.06 19.50
N GLY A 375 11.69 -7.25 19.01
CA GLY A 375 12.01 -5.96 18.39
C GLY A 375 12.63 -6.06 16.99
N LYS A 376 12.52 -7.22 16.28
CA LYS A 376 13.04 -7.39 14.92
C LYS A 376 12.32 -6.51 13.89
N PHE A 377 11.12 -5.99 14.22
CA PHE A 377 10.37 -5.02 13.42
C PHE A 377 10.51 -3.58 13.92
N GLY A 378 11.40 -3.33 14.90
CA GLY A 378 11.52 -2.08 15.61
C GLY A 378 10.94 -2.16 17.03
N LYS A 379 11.10 -1.08 17.80
CA LYS A 379 10.60 -1.02 19.18
C LYS A 379 9.08 -0.84 19.19
N PRO A 380 8.30 -1.70 19.87
CA PRO A 380 6.87 -1.51 20.04
C PRO A 380 6.54 -0.15 20.64
N THR A 381 5.49 0.48 20.13
CA THR A 381 5.03 1.81 20.56
C THR A 381 4.69 1.85 22.07
N SER A 382 4.14 0.75 22.57
CA SER A 382 3.92 0.50 24.00
C SER A 382 4.49 -0.86 24.40
N PRO A 383 4.88 -1.08 25.67
CA PRO A 383 5.37 -2.37 26.10
C PRO A 383 4.36 -3.50 25.83
N VAL A 384 4.85 -4.64 25.38
CA VAL A 384 4.10 -5.90 25.34
C VAL A 384 3.75 -6.30 26.77
N ASP A 385 2.55 -6.86 26.99
CA ASP A 385 2.16 -7.39 28.31
C ASP A 385 3.25 -8.32 28.86
N ALA A 386 3.70 -8.09 30.10
CA ALA A 386 4.86 -8.76 30.67
C ALA A 386 4.67 -10.29 30.78
N ARG A 387 3.44 -10.77 31.04
CA ARG A 387 3.14 -12.20 31.15
C ARG A 387 3.10 -12.86 29.78
N VAL A 388 2.54 -12.15 28.80
CA VAL A 388 2.50 -12.60 27.41
C VAL A 388 3.92 -12.64 26.85
N LEU A 389 4.71 -11.60 27.06
CA LEU A 389 6.11 -11.53 26.64
C LEU A 389 6.92 -12.70 27.23
N ALA A 390 6.82 -12.95 28.54
CA ALA A 390 7.50 -14.07 29.19
C ALA A 390 7.07 -15.42 28.57
N THR A 391 5.76 -15.61 28.35
CA THR A 391 5.22 -16.84 27.73
C THR A 391 5.76 -17.05 26.31
N ILE A 392 5.95 -15.99 25.54
CA ILE A 392 6.45 -16.06 24.18
C ILE A 392 7.96 -16.31 24.16
N MET A 393 8.72 -15.59 25.00
CA MET A 393 10.18 -15.63 24.98
C MET A 393 10.80 -16.87 25.65
N ASP A 394 10.05 -17.57 26.51
CA ASP A 394 10.52 -18.83 27.14
C ASP A 394 10.49 -20.04 26.19
N ARG A 395 10.02 -19.87 24.97
CA ARG A 395 9.90 -20.95 23.97
C ARG A 395 11.23 -21.33 23.34
N PRO A 396 11.47 -22.62 23.02
CA PRO A 396 12.63 -23.04 22.25
C PRO A 396 12.72 -22.28 20.91
N ARG A 397 11.59 -22.06 20.25
CA ARG A 397 11.55 -21.35 18.98
C ARG A 397 12.01 -19.90 19.09
N ALA A 398 11.79 -19.22 20.21
CA ALA A 398 12.30 -17.89 20.45
C ALA A 398 13.84 -17.87 20.46
N ARG A 399 14.47 -18.84 21.12
CA ARG A 399 15.94 -18.98 21.16
C ARG A 399 16.53 -19.24 19.77
N GLU A 400 15.86 -20.02 18.93
CA GLU A 400 16.26 -20.23 17.54
C GLU A 400 16.22 -18.92 16.74
N LEU A 401 15.11 -18.17 16.83
CA LEU A 401 14.90 -16.92 16.11
C LEU A 401 15.77 -15.76 16.62
N GLU A 402 16.24 -15.81 17.87
CA GLU A 402 17.19 -14.85 18.42
C GLU A 402 18.50 -14.84 17.61
N ASN A 403 18.95 -16.05 17.23
CA ASN A 403 20.16 -16.25 16.44
C ASN A 403 19.94 -16.10 14.91
N GLU A 404 18.77 -15.71 14.46
CA GLU A 404 18.54 -15.40 13.05
C GLU A 404 19.51 -14.31 12.56
N PRO A 405 20.18 -14.53 11.40
CA PRO A 405 21.08 -13.53 10.87
C PRO A 405 20.32 -12.22 10.60
N MET A 406 20.96 -11.10 10.89
CA MET A 406 20.47 -9.80 10.47
C MET A 406 20.58 -9.68 8.94
N PHE A 407 19.87 -8.68 8.36
CA PHE A 407 20.02 -8.38 6.94
C PHE A 407 21.51 -8.13 6.62
N PRO A 408 22.08 -8.81 5.60
CA PRO A 408 23.51 -8.71 5.31
C PRO A 408 23.91 -7.29 4.90
N ALA A 409 25.14 -6.90 5.21
CA ALA A 409 25.70 -5.65 4.73
C ALA A 409 25.77 -5.62 3.20
N LEU A 410 25.68 -4.43 2.60
CA LEU A 410 25.76 -4.25 1.14
C LEU A 410 26.99 -4.93 0.53
N SER A 411 28.16 -4.85 1.20
CA SER A 411 29.40 -5.48 0.76
C SER A 411 29.32 -7.01 0.69
N ASP A 412 28.59 -7.63 1.62
CA ASP A 412 28.42 -9.08 1.67
C ASP A 412 27.46 -9.55 0.56
N LEU A 413 26.37 -8.81 0.36
CA LEU A 413 25.45 -9.07 -0.74
C LEU A 413 26.14 -8.93 -2.10
N ARG A 414 27.01 -7.91 -2.28
CA ARG A 414 27.79 -7.74 -3.50
C ARG A 414 28.77 -8.89 -3.73
N ARG A 415 29.37 -9.45 -2.67
CA ARG A 415 30.22 -10.64 -2.79
C ARG A 415 29.42 -11.88 -3.17
N GLN A 416 28.20 -12.01 -2.62
CA GLN A 416 27.33 -13.15 -2.89
C GLN A 416 26.78 -13.15 -4.31
N PHE A 417 26.29 -12.01 -4.81
CA PHE A 417 25.60 -11.91 -6.10
C PHE A 417 26.52 -11.45 -7.25
N GLY A 418 27.74 -10.99 -6.94
CA GLY A 418 28.68 -10.46 -7.92
C GLY A 418 28.67 -8.93 -8.02
N THR A 419 29.84 -8.35 -8.22
CA THR A 419 30.04 -6.89 -8.28
C THR A 419 29.63 -6.27 -9.61
N ASN A 420 29.45 -7.08 -10.67
CA ASN A 420 29.16 -6.62 -12.03
C ASN A 420 27.67 -6.59 -12.38
N LEU A 421 26.78 -7.05 -11.47
CA LEU A 421 25.34 -6.95 -11.71
C LEU A 421 24.89 -5.49 -11.70
N PRO A 422 24.02 -5.09 -12.66
CA PRO A 422 23.34 -3.79 -12.59
C PRO A 422 22.62 -3.62 -11.25
N ASP A 423 22.65 -2.42 -10.68
CA ASP A 423 22.06 -2.15 -9.36
C ASP A 423 20.60 -2.58 -9.26
N GLU A 424 19.80 -2.35 -10.28
CA GLU A 424 18.38 -2.70 -10.34
C GLU A 424 18.15 -4.21 -10.20
N GLU A 425 18.91 -5.03 -10.92
CA GLU A 425 18.83 -6.49 -10.83
C GLU A 425 19.38 -6.99 -9.49
N PHE A 426 20.51 -6.44 -9.06
CA PHE A 426 21.12 -6.76 -7.78
C PHE A 426 20.15 -6.52 -6.61
N LEU A 427 19.48 -5.36 -6.57
CA LEU A 427 18.52 -5.01 -5.52
C LEU A 427 17.34 -6.00 -5.46
N LEU A 428 16.85 -6.46 -6.61
CA LEU A 428 15.78 -7.47 -6.63
C LEU A 428 16.28 -8.83 -6.16
N ARG A 429 17.48 -9.28 -6.62
CA ARG A 429 18.05 -10.57 -6.23
C ARG A 429 18.39 -10.64 -4.74
N ALA A 430 18.75 -9.53 -4.13
CA ALA A 430 19.05 -9.44 -2.70
C ALA A 430 17.84 -9.69 -1.80
N VAL A 431 16.60 -9.44 -2.29
CA VAL A 431 15.39 -9.44 -1.46
C VAL A 431 14.25 -10.34 -1.99
N MET A 432 14.45 -10.97 -3.15
CA MET A 432 13.45 -11.84 -3.77
C MET A 432 14.06 -13.21 -4.15
N PRO A 433 13.23 -14.27 -4.19
CA PRO A 433 13.66 -15.58 -4.70
C PRO A 433 14.21 -15.49 -6.13
N ALA A 434 15.34 -16.15 -6.38
CA ALA A 434 16.04 -16.09 -7.66
C ALA A 434 15.16 -16.48 -8.85
N GLU A 435 14.35 -17.53 -8.69
CA GLU A 435 13.43 -18.01 -9.73
C GLU A 435 12.38 -16.98 -10.16
N GLN A 436 11.97 -16.09 -9.24
CA GLN A 436 11.01 -15.03 -9.56
C GLN A 436 11.66 -13.92 -10.39
N VAL A 437 12.89 -13.55 -10.03
CA VAL A 437 13.67 -12.55 -10.77
C VAL A 437 14.03 -13.07 -12.15
N ASP A 438 14.49 -14.34 -12.24
CA ASP A 438 14.83 -14.98 -13.51
C ASP A 438 13.60 -15.09 -14.44
N ALA A 439 12.44 -15.46 -13.91
CA ALA A 439 11.21 -15.51 -14.67
C ALA A 439 10.77 -14.13 -15.19
N MET A 440 11.01 -13.07 -14.42
CA MET A 440 10.76 -11.69 -14.85
C MET A 440 11.72 -11.29 -15.98
N LEU A 441 13.02 -11.56 -15.83
CA LEU A 441 14.03 -11.23 -16.84
C LEU A 441 13.78 -11.99 -18.15
N ALA A 442 13.43 -13.27 -18.07
CA ALA A 442 13.08 -14.11 -19.22
C ALA A 442 11.80 -13.66 -19.93
N ALA A 443 10.87 -13.01 -19.24
CA ALA A 443 9.65 -12.48 -19.85
C ALA A 443 9.89 -11.27 -20.75
N GLY A 444 11.05 -10.59 -20.58
CA GLY A 444 11.41 -9.41 -21.35
C GLY A 444 10.57 -8.16 -21.03
N PRO A 445 10.55 -7.16 -21.93
CA PRO A 445 9.88 -5.89 -21.69
C PRO A 445 8.38 -6.03 -21.46
N SER A 446 7.86 -5.25 -20.53
CA SER A 446 6.42 -5.21 -20.24
C SER A 446 5.65 -4.66 -21.44
N ARG A 447 4.45 -5.20 -21.69
CA ARG A 447 3.55 -4.66 -22.73
C ARG A 447 3.29 -3.16 -22.48
N ALA A 448 3.35 -2.38 -23.58
CA ALA A 448 3.13 -0.94 -23.53
C ALA A 448 1.67 -0.54 -23.76
N THR A 449 0.93 -1.38 -24.47
CA THR A 449 -0.41 -1.05 -24.97
C THR A 449 -1.46 -1.96 -24.36
N TYR A 450 -2.58 -1.35 -24.02
CA TYR A 450 -3.79 -2.02 -23.57
C TYR A 450 -5.01 -1.35 -24.21
N SER A 451 -5.97 -2.16 -24.66
CA SER A 451 -7.25 -1.67 -25.17
C SER A 451 -8.39 -2.33 -24.38
N PRO A 452 -9.10 -1.57 -23.54
CA PRO A 452 -10.26 -2.10 -22.83
C PRO A 452 -11.35 -2.66 -23.75
N GLN A 453 -11.45 -2.11 -24.96
CA GLN A 453 -12.42 -2.56 -25.97
C GLN A 453 -12.07 -3.95 -26.55
N ALA A 454 -10.77 -4.23 -26.69
CA ALA A 454 -10.28 -5.51 -27.20
C ALA A 454 -10.13 -6.59 -26.12
N ALA A 455 -9.99 -6.19 -24.85
CA ALA A 455 -9.72 -7.11 -23.74
C ALA A 455 -10.77 -8.24 -23.59
N PRO A 456 -12.10 -8.00 -23.68
CA PRO A 456 -13.08 -9.07 -23.59
C PRO A 456 -12.95 -10.12 -24.71
N ILE A 457 -12.65 -9.66 -25.93
CA ILE A 457 -12.43 -10.56 -27.09
C ILE A 457 -11.17 -11.37 -26.89
N LEU A 458 -10.07 -10.72 -26.47
CA LEU A 458 -8.80 -11.40 -26.20
C LEU A 458 -8.91 -12.39 -25.03
N SER A 459 -9.67 -12.07 -24.00
CA SER A 459 -9.95 -12.99 -22.89
C SER A 459 -10.73 -14.20 -23.35
N LEU A 460 -11.78 -14.01 -24.13
CA LEU A 460 -12.57 -15.09 -24.73
C LEU A 460 -11.68 -15.99 -25.60
N LEU A 461 -10.83 -15.41 -26.45
CA LEU A 461 -9.91 -16.15 -27.30
C LEU A 461 -8.93 -17.01 -26.49
N ARG A 462 -8.37 -16.46 -25.38
CA ARG A 462 -7.47 -17.22 -24.49
C ARG A 462 -8.20 -18.36 -23.80
N GLN A 463 -9.43 -18.14 -23.30
CA GLN A 463 -10.23 -19.18 -22.66
C GLN A 463 -10.59 -20.30 -23.65
N LEU A 464 -10.88 -19.95 -24.89
CA LEU A 464 -11.18 -20.91 -25.93
C LEU A 464 -9.93 -21.68 -26.37
N ALA A 465 -8.78 -20.99 -26.53
CA ALA A 465 -7.51 -21.63 -26.88
C ALA A 465 -7.00 -22.59 -25.78
N ALA A 466 -7.37 -22.34 -24.52
CA ALA A 466 -7.04 -23.21 -23.39
C ALA A 466 -7.89 -24.48 -23.30
N LYS A 467 -8.94 -24.64 -24.15
CA LYS A 467 -9.79 -25.83 -24.18
C LYS A 467 -9.24 -26.85 -25.20
N PRO A 468 -8.68 -28.00 -24.75
CA PRO A 468 -8.02 -28.98 -25.65
C PRO A 468 -8.93 -29.58 -26.73
N GLN A 469 -10.26 -29.46 -26.55
CA GLN A 469 -11.27 -30.06 -27.44
C GLN A 469 -11.80 -29.11 -28.52
N ALA A 470 -11.47 -27.80 -28.43
CA ALA A 470 -11.93 -26.80 -29.40
C ALA A 470 -11.00 -26.81 -30.62
N ARG A 471 -11.36 -27.50 -31.70
CA ARG A 471 -10.58 -27.56 -32.95
C ARG A 471 -10.88 -26.40 -33.89
N ASP A 472 -12.15 -25.97 -33.95
CA ASP A 472 -12.61 -24.84 -34.75
C ASP A 472 -13.51 -23.95 -33.91
N ILE A 473 -13.18 -22.65 -33.87
CA ILE A 473 -13.96 -21.66 -33.14
C ILE A 473 -14.36 -20.59 -34.14
N VAL A 474 -15.65 -20.40 -34.33
CA VAL A 474 -16.18 -19.31 -35.14
C VAL A 474 -17.03 -18.42 -34.23
N ILE A 475 -16.69 -17.13 -34.18
CA ILE A 475 -17.46 -16.10 -33.50
C ILE A 475 -18.02 -15.17 -34.58
N GLU A 476 -19.33 -15.15 -34.68
CA GLU A 476 -20.06 -14.31 -35.64
C GLU A 476 -20.97 -13.33 -34.89
N ARG A 477 -20.90 -12.07 -35.30
CA ARG A 477 -21.81 -10.98 -34.88
C ARG A 477 -22.00 -10.08 -36.09
N GLU A 478 -23.08 -9.34 -36.14
CA GLU A 478 -23.34 -8.37 -37.19
C GLU A 478 -22.12 -7.46 -37.44
N GLY A 479 -21.53 -7.54 -38.63
CA GLY A 479 -20.32 -6.83 -39.02
C GLY A 479 -18.98 -7.37 -38.50
N PHE A 480 -18.97 -8.53 -37.79
CA PHE A 480 -17.73 -9.13 -37.28
C PHE A 480 -17.77 -10.65 -37.39
N ARG A 481 -16.71 -11.22 -38.01
CA ARG A 481 -16.49 -12.69 -38.05
C ARG A 481 -15.04 -12.99 -37.70
N LEU A 482 -14.84 -13.84 -36.71
CA LEU A 482 -13.55 -14.39 -36.35
C LEU A 482 -13.61 -15.90 -36.44
N ALA A 483 -12.72 -16.50 -37.23
CA ALA A 483 -12.54 -17.92 -37.29
C ALA A 483 -11.13 -18.28 -36.79
N LEU A 484 -11.06 -19.18 -35.82
CA LEU A 484 -9.82 -19.77 -35.32
C LEU A 484 -9.85 -21.26 -35.66
N HIS A 485 -8.88 -21.73 -36.40
CA HIS A 485 -8.68 -23.13 -36.69
C HIS A 485 -7.49 -23.64 -35.89
N ALA A 486 -7.62 -24.78 -35.22
CA ALA A 486 -6.48 -25.47 -34.64
C ALA A 486 -5.62 -26.00 -35.79
N GLY A 487 -4.78 -25.14 -36.30
CA GLY A 487 -3.80 -25.46 -37.33
C GLY A 487 -2.60 -26.13 -36.73
N ALA A 488 -1.99 -26.99 -37.50
CA ALA A 488 -0.77 -27.70 -37.20
C ALA A 488 0.29 -26.79 -36.53
N SER A 489 0.96 -27.34 -35.52
CA SER A 489 2.16 -26.80 -34.91
C SER A 489 3.10 -26.14 -35.93
N LEU A 490 3.39 -24.85 -35.69
CA LEU A 490 4.61 -24.22 -36.20
C LEU A 490 5.79 -24.67 -35.36
#